data_395e85f610ac7b84f9b7c10e5eb7c41b
#
_entry.id   395e85f610ac7b84f9b7c10e5eb7c41b
#
_cell.length_a   1.000
_cell.length_b   1.000
_cell.length_c   1.000
_cell.angle_alpha   90.00
_cell.angle_beta   90.00
_cell.angle_gamma   90.00
#
_symmetry.space_group_name_H-M   'P 1'
#
loop_
_entity.id
_entity.type
_entity.pdbx_description
1 polymer ?
#
loop_
_entity_poly.entity_id
_entity_poly.type
_entity_poly.pdbx_seq_one_letter_code
_entity_poly.pdbx_strand_id
1 'polypeptide(L)'
;GTSGINGTSGIAGTSGTSASSGTAGITGTAGTSGVSPTLPTTISYGLFAQTANSTIITNTTVETSLINGGVGTLTVPANGFSVGDSFRAVFGGLINADNNQTIRIRVRAGSVLLLDSGLQNLGSAVTNDVWSLNIDFTIRQIGAAGVASIVALGGFHYTKTNNASVQGFGFNVVNNTTFDTTVSNTLDVTAQWGAASTGNNIYSDIFILNKTF
;
A
#
# COMPACT_ATOMS: atom_id res chain seq x y z
N GLY A 1 104.13 -31.36 -32.24
CA GLY A 1 103.15 -30.54 -31.63
C GLY A 1 101.76 -31.06 -31.93
N THR A 2 101.00 -31.46 -30.91
CA THR A 2 99.63 -31.92 -31.06
C THR A 2 98.70 -30.70 -31.05
N SER A 3 97.90 -30.50 -32.12
CA SER A 3 96.90 -29.44 -32.22
C SER A 3 95.85 -29.70 -31.19
N GLY A 4 95.53 -28.63 -30.43
CA GLY A 4 94.47 -28.67 -29.48
C GLY A 4 93.11 -28.85 -30.14
N ILE A 5 92.22 -29.62 -29.50
CA ILE A 5 90.89 -29.89 -29.97
C ILE A 5 90.06 -28.62 -29.77
N ASN A 6 89.34 -28.17 -30.78
CA ASN A 6 88.43 -27.03 -30.64
C ASN A 6 87.31 -27.37 -29.65
N GLY A 7 87.05 -26.48 -28.70
CA GLY A 7 85.94 -26.61 -27.74
C GLY A 7 84.64 -26.63 -28.49
N THR A 8 83.73 -27.52 -28.07
CA THR A 8 82.39 -27.62 -28.58
C THR A 8 81.59 -26.34 -28.19
N SER A 9 80.95 -25.74 -29.19
CA SER A 9 80.06 -24.61 -28.98
C SER A 9 78.93 -24.97 -27.97
N GLY A 10 78.73 -24.14 -27.00
CA GLY A 10 77.61 -24.29 -26.04
C GLY A 10 76.31 -24.32 -26.78
N ILE A 11 75.41 -25.19 -26.36
CA ILE A 11 74.07 -25.30 -26.88
C ILE A 11 73.33 -24.01 -26.51
N ALA A 12 72.67 -23.35 -27.48
CA ALA A 12 71.86 -22.22 -27.24
C ALA A 12 70.73 -22.58 -26.25
N GLY A 13 70.60 -21.83 -25.18
CA GLY A 13 69.54 -22.02 -24.23
C GLY A 13 68.16 -21.91 -24.92
N THR A 14 67.25 -22.84 -24.64
CA THR A 14 65.87 -22.79 -25.11
C THR A 14 65.20 -21.53 -24.55
N SER A 15 64.65 -20.72 -25.44
CA SER A 15 63.84 -19.58 -25.04
C SER A 15 62.73 -20.03 -24.07
N GLY A 16 62.64 -19.41 -22.89
CA GLY A 16 61.59 -19.69 -21.97
C GLY A 16 60.24 -19.42 -22.64
N THR A 17 59.33 -20.37 -22.54
CA THR A 17 57.95 -20.19 -22.97
C THR A 17 57.41 -18.98 -22.23
N SER A 18 56.91 -18.02 -22.98
CA SER A 18 56.20 -16.87 -22.38
C SER A 18 55.09 -17.40 -21.47
N ALA A 19 55.11 -17.02 -20.20
CA ALA A 19 54.04 -17.32 -19.30
C ALA A 19 52.75 -16.79 -19.92
N SER A 20 51.73 -17.64 -20.07
CA SER A 20 50.42 -17.20 -20.50
C SER A 20 49.99 -16.06 -19.56
N SER A 21 49.60 -14.94 -20.13
CA SER A 21 49.04 -13.83 -19.35
C SER A 21 47.96 -14.40 -18.42
N GLY A 22 48.11 -14.21 -17.13
CA GLY A 22 47.10 -14.59 -16.18
C GLY A 22 45.77 -14.02 -16.65
N THR A 23 44.72 -14.84 -16.64
CA THR A 23 43.37 -14.38 -16.95
C THR A 23 43.14 -13.12 -16.15
N ALA A 24 42.77 -12.01 -16.80
CA ALA A 24 42.45 -10.77 -16.11
C ALA A 24 41.43 -11.12 -15.04
N GLY A 25 41.74 -10.81 -13.80
CA GLY A 25 40.80 -11.02 -12.70
C GLY A 25 39.46 -10.37 -13.10
N ILE A 26 38.37 -11.11 -12.98
CA ILE A 26 37.04 -10.56 -13.15
C ILE A 26 37.01 -9.25 -12.36
N THR A 27 36.69 -8.17 -13.05
CA THR A 27 36.49 -6.86 -12.42
C THR A 27 35.56 -7.11 -11.25
N GLY A 28 36.03 -6.91 -10.03
CA GLY A 28 35.20 -7.06 -8.85
C GLY A 28 33.92 -6.27 -9.13
N THR A 29 32.76 -6.87 -8.97
CA THR A 29 31.48 -6.18 -9.02
C THR A 29 31.68 -4.92 -8.18
N ALA A 30 31.48 -3.75 -8.78
CA ALA A 30 31.55 -2.51 -8.05
C ALA A 30 30.71 -2.73 -6.79
N GLY A 31 31.34 -2.62 -5.62
CA GLY A 31 30.61 -2.71 -4.37
C GLY A 31 29.41 -1.80 -4.54
N THR A 32 28.20 -2.30 -4.31
CA THR A 32 27.04 -1.47 -4.25
C THR A 32 27.43 -0.31 -3.37
N SER A 33 27.56 0.87 -3.96
CA SER A 33 27.80 2.10 -3.20
C SER A 33 26.82 2.04 -2.06
N GLY A 34 27.34 2.03 -0.82
CA GLY A 34 26.46 2.08 0.32
C GLY A 34 25.45 3.16 0.01
N VAL A 35 24.18 2.79 -0.12
CA VAL A 35 23.14 3.74 -0.42
C VAL A 35 23.25 4.74 0.69
N SER A 36 23.92 5.87 0.42
CA SER A 36 23.75 7.05 1.26
C SER A 36 22.26 7.13 1.45
N PRO A 37 21.70 7.26 2.66
CA PRO A 37 20.30 7.52 2.81
C PRO A 37 20.04 8.93 2.26
N THR A 38 20.10 9.08 0.96
CA THR A 38 19.28 10.03 0.28
C THR A 38 17.90 9.62 0.73
N LEU A 39 17.26 10.47 1.55
CA LEU A 39 15.82 10.37 1.77
C LEU A 39 15.24 9.94 0.44
N PRO A 40 14.64 8.75 0.32
CA PRO A 40 14.02 8.38 -0.92
C PRO A 40 13.07 9.53 -1.20
N THR A 41 13.24 10.20 -2.31
CA THR A 41 12.17 11.02 -2.89
C THR A 41 10.99 10.10 -2.79
N THR A 42 10.01 10.45 -1.96
CA THR A 42 8.89 9.57 -1.62
C THR A 42 8.17 9.28 -2.92
N ILE A 43 8.55 8.18 -3.56
CA ILE A 43 7.88 7.76 -4.78
C ILE A 43 6.63 7.07 -4.27
N SER A 44 5.54 7.84 -4.15
CA SER A 44 4.23 7.27 -3.93
C SER A 44 3.89 6.44 -5.17
N TYR A 45 3.87 5.11 -5.02
CA TYR A 45 3.45 4.22 -6.10
C TYR A 45 1.93 4.10 -6.07
N GLY A 46 1.27 4.51 -7.15
CA GLY A 46 -0.14 4.25 -7.36
C GLY A 46 -0.37 2.73 -7.45
N LEU A 47 -1.16 2.21 -6.53
CA LEU A 47 -1.54 0.79 -6.52
C LEU A 47 -2.87 0.56 -7.19
N PHE A 48 -3.82 1.48 -6.97
CA PHE A 48 -5.16 1.39 -7.55
C PHE A 48 -5.76 2.78 -7.74
N ALA A 49 -6.48 2.96 -8.83
CA ALA A 49 -7.32 4.12 -9.07
C ALA A 49 -8.68 3.67 -9.62
N GLN A 50 -9.76 4.10 -8.97
CA GLN A 50 -11.12 3.85 -9.41
C GLN A 50 -11.42 4.61 -10.70
N THR A 51 -12.12 3.97 -11.64
CA THR A 51 -12.44 4.54 -12.95
C THR A 51 -13.94 4.73 -13.18
N ALA A 52 -14.76 4.35 -12.22
CA ALA A 52 -16.22 4.51 -12.25
C ALA A 52 -16.73 4.75 -10.82
N ASN A 53 -17.85 5.46 -10.71
CA ASN A 53 -18.51 5.66 -9.42
C ASN A 53 -18.86 4.33 -8.76
N SER A 54 -18.78 4.27 -7.44
CA SER A 54 -19.28 3.10 -6.71
C SER A 54 -20.80 2.98 -6.86
N THR A 55 -21.31 1.80 -6.57
CA THR A 55 -22.77 1.61 -6.44
C THR A 55 -23.30 2.53 -5.33
N ILE A 56 -24.40 3.20 -5.61
CA ILE A 56 -25.06 4.06 -4.61
C ILE A 56 -25.63 3.19 -3.50
N ILE A 57 -25.23 3.45 -2.27
CA ILE A 57 -25.73 2.78 -1.06
C ILE A 57 -26.90 3.60 -0.53
N THR A 58 -28.10 3.16 -0.81
CA THR A 58 -29.35 3.89 -0.45
C THR A 58 -30.41 2.96 0.11
N ASN A 59 -31.24 3.48 1.00
CA ASN A 59 -32.40 2.77 1.56
C ASN A 59 -32.10 1.35 2.07
N THR A 60 -30.95 1.16 2.69
CA THR A 60 -30.50 -0.14 3.18
C THR A 60 -29.66 -0.01 4.46
N THR A 61 -29.70 -1.03 5.28
CA THR A 61 -28.80 -1.21 6.43
C THR A 61 -27.75 -2.28 6.18
N VAL A 62 -27.63 -2.75 4.93
CA VAL A 62 -26.62 -3.73 4.54
C VAL A 62 -25.29 -3.05 4.34
N GLU A 63 -24.23 -3.62 4.92
CA GLU A 63 -22.85 -3.18 4.67
C GLU A 63 -22.51 -3.38 3.20
N THR A 64 -22.09 -2.32 2.52
CA THR A 64 -21.85 -2.32 1.07
C THR A 64 -20.54 -1.61 0.75
N SER A 65 -19.78 -2.13 -0.22
CA SER A 65 -18.52 -1.55 -0.67
C SER A 65 -18.71 -0.15 -1.29
N LEU A 66 -17.81 0.76 -0.96
CA LEU A 66 -17.63 2.06 -1.60
C LEU A 66 -16.61 2.01 -2.75
N ILE A 67 -16.12 0.82 -3.09
CA ILE A 67 -15.15 0.63 -4.18
C ILE A 67 -15.87 0.06 -5.40
N ASN A 68 -15.49 0.55 -6.57
CA ASN A 68 -15.92 -0.01 -7.86
C ASN A 68 -14.69 -0.36 -8.71
N GLY A 69 -14.92 -0.78 -9.94
CA GLY A 69 -13.89 -1.13 -10.90
C GLY A 69 -12.86 -0.02 -11.11
N GLY A 70 -11.62 -0.40 -11.38
CA GLY A 70 -10.53 0.53 -11.56
C GLY A 70 -9.32 -0.11 -12.21
N VAL A 71 -8.21 0.63 -12.22
CA VAL A 71 -6.92 0.20 -12.75
C VAL A 71 -5.97 -0.08 -11.58
N GLY A 72 -5.20 -1.16 -11.66
CA GLY A 72 -4.26 -1.56 -10.62
C GLY A 72 -4.79 -2.71 -9.77
N THR A 73 -4.31 -2.82 -8.54
CA THR A 73 -4.66 -3.90 -7.62
C THR A 73 -4.98 -3.38 -6.21
N LEU A 74 -5.98 -4.01 -5.59
CA LEU A 74 -6.33 -3.84 -4.18
C LEU A 74 -5.79 -4.99 -3.33
N THR A 75 -5.15 -5.96 -3.97
CA THR A 75 -4.75 -7.21 -3.33
C THR A 75 -3.24 -7.27 -3.17
N VAL A 76 -2.80 -7.50 -1.94
CA VAL A 76 -1.44 -7.92 -1.63
C VAL A 76 -1.45 -9.44 -1.52
N PRO A 77 -0.65 -10.17 -2.30
CA PRO A 77 -0.60 -11.63 -2.24
C PRO A 77 -0.06 -12.11 -0.88
N ALA A 78 -0.29 -13.39 -0.59
CA ALA A 78 0.26 -14.04 0.60
C ALA A 78 1.78 -13.78 0.71
N ASN A 79 2.24 -13.41 1.90
CA ASN A 79 3.63 -13.04 2.21
C ASN A 79 4.19 -11.85 1.39
N GLY A 80 3.31 -11.03 0.80
CA GLY A 80 3.70 -9.88 -0.01
C GLY A 80 3.98 -8.59 0.78
N PHE A 81 3.70 -8.58 2.08
CA PHE A 81 4.00 -7.44 2.94
C PHE A 81 5.42 -7.50 3.51
N SER A 82 5.99 -6.33 3.74
CA SER A 82 7.21 -6.13 4.52
C SER A 82 6.93 -5.24 5.73
N VAL A 83 7.74 -5.38 6.78
CA VAL A 83 7.68 -4.46 7.93
C VAL A 83 8.02 -3.04 7.47
N GLY A 84 7.19 -2.08 7.84
CA GLY A 84 7.32 -0.67 7.42
C GLY A 84 6.48 -0.33 6.18
N ASP A 85 5.99 -1.30 5.41
CA ASP A 85 5.07 -1.01 4.31
C ASP A 85 3.94 -0.09 4.78
N SER A 86 3.83 1.04 4.13
CA SER A 86 2.85 2.08 4.46
C SER A 86 2.04 2.45 3.23
N PHE A 87 0.74 2.64 3.44
CA PHE A 87 -0.22 2.89 2.38
C PHE A 87 -1.13 4.05 2.75
N ARG A 88 -1.55 4.79 1.74
CA ARG A 88 -2.58 5.82 1.87
C ARG A 88 -3.70 5.57 0.88
N ALA A 89 -4.92 5.52 1.40
CA ALA A 89 -6.15 5.45 0.62
C ALA A 89 -6.91 6.79 0.77
N VAL A 90 -7.32 7.35 -0.36
CA VAL A 90 -8.08 8.60 -0.42
C VAL A 90 -9.36 8.35 -1.20
N PHE A 91 -10.48 8.65 -0.56
CA PHE A 91 -11.82 8.59 -1.15
C PHE A 91 -12.48 9.95 -1.17
N GLY A 92 -13.39 10.13 -2.09
CA GLY A 92 -14.30 11.25 -2.14
C GLY A 92 -15.54 10.92 -2.93
N GLY A 93 -16.61 11.66 -2.69
CA GLY A 93 -17.89 11.45 -3.37
C GLY A 93 -19.00 12.31 -2.80
N LEU A 94 -20.22 11.93 -3.04
CA LEU A 94 -21.42 12.64 -2.57
C LEU A 94 -22.18 11.83 -1.53
N ILE A 95 -22.80 12.55 -0.59
CA ILE A 95 -23.60 12.00 0.48
C ILE A 95 -24.90 12.81 0.65
N ASN A 96 -25.98 12.08 0.86
CA ASN A 96 -27.24 12.63 1.38
C ASN A 96 -27.64 11.85 2.63
N ALA A 97 -28.20 12.52 3.59
CA ALA A 97 -28.74 11.90 4.79
C ALA A 97 -29.92 12.70 5.33
N ASP A 98 -30.96 12.00 5.74
CA ASP A 98 -32.02 12.61 6.51
C ASP A 98 -31.51 13.08 7.88
N ASN A 99 -32.33 13.85 8.59
CA ASN A 99 -31.98 14.37 9.92
C ASN A 99 -31.71 13.23 10.92
N ASN A 100 -30.65 13.37 11.73
CA ASN A 100 -30.24 12.41 12.75
C ASN A 100 -29.94 10.98 12.24
N GLN A 101 -29.58 10.83 10.97
CA GLN A 101 -29.14 9.54 10.46
C GLN A 101 -27.74 9.18 10.95
N THR A 102 -27.49 7.89 11.03
CA THR A 102 -26.19 7.37 11.42
C THR A 102 -25.56 6.58 10.27
N ILE A 103 -24.25 6.73 10.13
CA ILE A 103 -23.43 5.99 9.17
C ILE A 103 -22.30 5.28 9.90
N ARG A 104 -21.87 4.15 9.38
CA ARG A 104 -20.72 3.39 9.85
C ARG A 104 -19.81 3.11 8.67
N ILE A 105 -18.55 3.46 8.84
CA ILE A 105 -17.49 3.19 7.84
C ILE A 105 -16.60 2.09 8.38
N ARG A 106 -16.34 1.07 7.55
CA ARG A 106 -15.39 0.01 7.89
C ARG A 106 -14.35 -0.14 6.81
N VAL A 107 -13.17 -0.55 7.22
CA VAL A 107 -12.06 -0.92 6.34
C VAL A 107 -11.69 -2.36 6.64
N ARG A 108 -11.56 -3.15 5.59
CA ARG A 108 -11.32 -4.59 5.68
C ARG A 108 -10.12 -5.00 4.83
N ALA A 109 -9.45 -6.06 5.26
CA ALA A 109 -8.53 -6.85 4.44
C ALA A 109 -9.17 -8.23 4.26
N GLY A 110 -9.86 -8.45 3.14
CA GLY A 110 -10.73 -9.61 2.98
C GLY A 110 -11.82 -9.65 4.07
N SER A 111 -11.86 -10.73 4.85
CA SER A 111 -12.81 -10.86 5.98
C SER A 111 -12.33 -10.15 7.25
N VAL A 112 -11.05 -9.75 7.34
CA VAL A 112 -10.46 -9.14 8.54
C VAL A 112 -10.86 -7.68 8.64
N LEU A 113 -11.42 -7.29 9.78
CA LEU A 113 -11.75 -5.90 10.08
C LEU A 113 -10.48 -5.16 10.52
N LEU A 114 -10.08 -4.14 9.75
CA LEU A 114 -8.93 -3.29 10.06
C LEU A 114 -9.33 -2.02 10.79
N LEU A 115 -10.45 -1.41 10.40
CA LEU A 115 -10.98 -0.19 11.01
C LEU A 115 -12.49 -0.26 11.09
N ASP A 116 -13.06 0.36 12.13
CA ASP A 116 -14.49 0.51 12.34
C ASP A 116 -14.77 1.83 13.05
N SER A 117 -15.53 2.69 12.40
CA SER A 117 -15.94 3.97 13.00
C SER A 117 -16.98 3.82 14.09
N GLY A 118 -17.64 2.65 14.21
CA GLY A 118 -18.92 2.55 14.89
C GLY A 118 -20.01 3.32 14.15
N LEU A 119 -21.22 3.33 14.68
CA LEU A 119 -22.30 4.17 14.15
C LEU A 119 -22.06 5.63 14.57
N GLN A 120 -21.87 6.50 13.59
CA GLN A 120 -21.63 7.93 13.76
C GLN A 120 -22.87 8.72 13.35
N ASN A 121 -23.34 9.60 14.24
CA ASN A 121 -24.50 10.46 13.96
C ASN A 121 -24.06 11.66 13.10
N LEU A 122 -24.71 11.84 11.97
CA LEU A 122 -24.47 12.97 11.07
C LEU A 122 -25.12 14.29 11.56
N GLY A 123 -25.96 14.21 12.59
CA GLY A 123 -26.61 15.34 13.24
C GLY A 123 -27.77 15.90 12.44
N SER A 124 -27.55 16.89 11.60
CA SER A 124 -28.60 17.47 10.73
C SER A 124 -28.64 16.75 9.39
N ALA A 125 -29.70 17.02 8.62
CA ALA A 125 -29.79 16.59 7.23
C ALA A 125 -28.57 17.07 6.41
N VAL A 126 -28.12 16.21 5.52
CA VAL A 126 -27.05 16.46 4.53
C VAL A 126 -27.68 16.31 3.15
N THR A 127 -27.52 17.31 2.29
CA THR A 127 -28.19 17.31 0.98
C THR A 127 -27.18 17.54 -0.13
N ASN A 128 -26.87 16.48 -0.84
CA ASN A 128 -25.96 16.46 -1.99
C ASN A 128 -24.63 17.13 -1.72
N ASP A 129 -24.07 16.83 -0.56
CA ASP A 129 -22.80 17.41 -0.10
C ASP A 129 -21.62 16.47 -0.32
N VAL A 130 -20.43 17.07 -0.41
CA VAL A 130 -19.18 16.36 -0.62
C VAL A 130 -18.72 15.68 0.67
N TRP A 131 -18.21 14.47 0.56
CA TRP A 131 -17.48 13.79 1.62
C TRP A 131 -16.11 13.38 1.17
N SER A 132 -15.21 13.19 2.12
CA SER A 132 -13.88 12.62 1.90
C SER A 132 -13.50 11.67 3.03
N LEU A 133 -12.70 10.66 2.70
CA LEU A 133 -12.13 9.72 3.66
C LEU A 133 -10.65 9.53 3.33
N ASN A 134 -9.81 9.78 4.32
CA ASN A 134 -8.40 9.49 4.24
C ASN A 134 -8.08 8.35 5.21
N ILE A 135 -7.33 7.36 4.73
CA ILE A 135 -6.92 6.21 5.53
C ILE A 135 -5.44 6.00 5.34
N ASP A 136 -4.71 5.91 6.45
CA ASP A 136 -3.30 5.57 6.47
C ASP A 136 -3.12 4.21 7.15
N PHE A 137 -2.28 3.35 6.58
CA PHE A 137 -1.93 2.03 7.11
C PHE A 137 -0.43 1.88 7.22
N THR A 138 0.04 1.17 8.25
CA THR A 138 1.43 0.76 8.36
C THR A 138 1.53 -0.66 8.92
N ILE A 139 2.29 -1.50 8.24
CA ILE A 139 2.62 -2.86 8.68
C ILE A 139 3.74 -2.77 9.71
N ARG A 140 3.46 -3.14 10.96
CA ARG A 140 4.42 -3.13 12.06
C ARG A 140 5.14 -4.45 12.26
N GLN A 141 4.45 -5.54 11.94
CA GLN A 141 4.98 -6.91 12.05
C GLN A 141 4.31 -7.80 11.02
N ILE A 142 5.06 -8.72 10.42
CA ILE A 142 4.55 -9.73 9.49
C ILE A 142 4.47 -11.09 10.18
N GLY A 143 3.57 -11.94 9.73
CA GLY A 143 3.34 -13.29 10.25
C GLY A 143 1.88 -13.69 10.16
N ALA A 144 1.54 -14.81 10.78
CA ALA A 144 0.17 -15.29 10.92
C ALA A 144 -0.65 -14.42 11.90
N ALA A 145 -1.95 -14.65 11.95
CA ALA A 145 -2.84 -14.02 12.93
C ALA A 145 -2.31 -14.22 14.36
N GLY A 146 -2.30 -13.15 15.16
CA GLY A 146 -1.70 -13.13 16.50
C GLY A 146 -0.19 -12.86 16.52
N VAL A 147 0.48 -12.83 15.36
CA VAL A 147 1.88 -12.42 15.19
C VAL A 147 1.97 -11.14 14.37
N ALA A 148 1.29 -11.10 13.23
CA ALA A 148 1.26 -9.90 12.39
C ALA A 148 0.60 -8.72 13.12
N SER A 149 1.03 -7.49 12.77
CA SER A 149 0.45 -6.27 13.33
C SER A 149 0.38 -5.18 12.27
N ILE A 150 -0.79 -4.57 12.18
CA ILE A 150 -1.06 -3.40 11.34
C ILE A 150 -1.67 -2.29 12.21
N VAL A 151 -1.23 -1.06 11.99
CA VAL A 151 -1.92 0.11 12.50
C VAL A 151 -2.64 0.79 11.35
N ALA A 152 -3.86 1.22 11.61
CA ALA A 152 -4.69 1.93 10.66
C ALA A 152 -5.32 3.16 11.32
N LEU A 153 -5.37 4.26 10.59
CA LEU A 153 -5.97 5.53 11.00
C LEU A 153 -6.91 6.00 9.88
N GLY A 154 -8.16 6.31 10.22
CA GLY A 154 -9.14 6.84 9.28
C GLY A 154 -9.69 8.20 9.73
N GLY A 155 -9.92 9.08 8.77
CA GLY A 155 -10.61 10.36 8.99
C GLY A 155 -11.68 10.57 7.94
N PHE A 156 -12.95 10.50 8.34
CA PHE A 156 -14.11 10.80 7.50
C PHE A 156 -14.56 12.22 7.74
N HIS A 157 -14.73 12.98 6.66
CA HIS A 157 -15.19 14.37 6.68
C HIS A 157 -16.31 14.54 5.67
N TYR A 158 -17.29 15.39 5.99
CA TYR A 158 -18.36 15.76 5.08
C TYR A 158 -18.75 17.22 5.32
N THR A 159 -19.29 17.85 4.29
CA THR A 159 -19.83 19.19 4.40
C THR A 159 -21.29 19.08 4.85
N LYS A 160 -21.67 19.92 5.80
CA LYS A 160 -23.06 20.00 6.23
C LYS A 160 -23.83 20.90 5.29
N THR A 161 -25.12 20.62 5.13
CA THR A 161 -26.03 21.40 4.28
C THR A 161 -25.77 22.91 4.35
N ASN A 162 -25.76 23.57 3.20
CA ASN A 162 -25.50 24.99 2.99
C ASN A 162 -24.04 25.43 3.18
N ASN A 163 -23.08 24.55 3.05
CA ASN A 163 -21.63 24.84 3.16
C ASN A 163 -21.22 25.52 4.48
N ALA A 164 -22.04 25.39 5.52
CA ALA A 164 -21.84 26.17 6.73
C ALA A 164 -20.71 25.64 7.61
N SER A 165 -20.39 24.34 7.55
CA SER A 165 -19.28 23.77 8.32
C SER A 165 -18.91 22.36 7.85
N VAL A 166 -17.62 22.07 7.88
CA VAL A 166 -17.08 20.72 7.72
C VAL A 166 -17.27 19.99 9.05
N GLN A 167 -17.86 18.80 9.00
CA GLN A 167 -18.02 17.87 10.10
C GLN A 167 -17.19 16.63 9.84
N GLY A 168 -16.95 15.80 10.83
CA GLY A 168 -16.25 14.56 10.63
C GLY A 168 -15.99 13.80 11.91
N PHE A 169 -15.41 12.61 11.74
CA PHE A 169 -14.99 11.74 12.82
C PHE A 169 -13.71 11.00 12.42
N GLY A 170 -12.84 10.82 13.41
CA GLY A 170 -11.64 10.02 13.27
C GLY A 170 -11.80 8.68 13.98
N PHE A 171 -11.12 7.65 13.48
CA PHE A 171 -11.10 6.34 14.09
C PHE A 171 -9.76 5.66 13.81
N ASN A 172 -9.25 4.90 14.77
CA ASN A 172 -7.97 4.22 14.65
C ASN A 172 -8.00 2.86 15.33
N VAL A 173 -7.21 1.94 14.82
CA VAL A 173 -7.05 0.60 15.38
C VAL A 173 -5.62 0.12 15.20
N VAL A 174 -5.13 -0.64 16.16
CA VAL A 174 -3.98 -1.52 16.02
C VAL A 174 -4.53 -2.95 16.00
N ASN A 175 -4.48 -3.62 14.86
CA ASN A 175 -4.87 -5.02 14.76
C ASN A 175 -3.62 -5.91 14.81
N ASN A 176 -3.44 -6.58 15.93
CA ASN A 176 -2.38 -7.54 16.18
C ASN A 176 -2.91 -8.93 16.57
N THR A 177 -4.19 -9.20 16.31
CA THR A 177 -4.85 -10.44 16.72
C THR A 177 -5.40 -11.25 15.54
N THR A 178 -5.98 -10.57 14.56
CA THR A 178 -6.66 -11.23 13.42
C THR A 178 -6.04 -10.91 12.07
N PHE A 179 -5.21 -9.86 12.00
CA PHE A 179 -4.47 -9.54 10.78
C PHE A 179 -3.44 -10.63 10.52
N ASP A 180 -3.34 -11.05 9.25
CA ASP A 180 -2.50 -12.17 8.82
C ASP A 180 -1.85 -11.81 7.47
N THR A 181 -0.52 -11.75 7.44
CA THR A 181 0.23 -11.46 6.20
C THR A 181 0.62 -12.71 5.43
N THR A 182 0.39 -13.90 5.99
CA THR A 182 0.69 -15.18 5.32
C THR A 182 -0.38 -15.59 4.32
N VAL A 183 -1.51 -14.88 4.31
CA VAL A 183 -2.60 -15.05 3.35
C VAL A 183 -2.74 -13.82 2.45
N SER A 184 -3.48 -13.96 1.36
CA SER A 184 -3.80 -12.83 0.48
C SER A 184 -4.74 -11.85 1.19
N ASN A 185 -4.43 -10.56 1.09
CA ASN A 185 -5.20 -9.47 1.70
C ASN A 185 -5.73 -8.54 0.61
N THR A 186 -7.05 -8.44 0.50
CA THR A 186 -7.71 -7.50 -0.44
C THR A 186 -8.36 -6.38 0.34
N LEU A 187 -7.98 -5.15 0.03
CA LEU A 187 -8.57 -3.97 0.65
C LEU A 187 -10.01 -3.78 0.19
N ASP A 188 -10.90 -3.57 1.13
CA ASP A 188 -12.26 -3.07 0.91
C ASP A 188 -12.60 -1.98 1.92
N VAL A 189 -13.35 -1.00 1.47
CA VAL A 189 -13.90 0.08 2.31
C VAL A 189 -15.40 0.10 2.11
N THR A 190 -16.12 -0.03 3.21
CA THR A 190 -17.57 -0.21 3.19
C THR A 190 -18.28 0.89 3.97
N ALA A 191 -19.51 1.17 3.58
CA ALA A 191 -20.44 1.98 4.36
C ALA A 191 -21.70 1.20 4.71
N GLN A 192 -22.29 1.56 5.84
CA GLN A 192 -23.52 0.98 6.34
C GLN A 192 -24.37 2.08 7.00
N TRP A 193 -25.59 2.24 6.56
CA TRP A 193 -26.54 3.13 7.24
C TRP A 193 -27.11 2.47 8.51
N GLY A 194 -27.35 3.25 9.55
CA GLY A 194 -27.98 2.74 10.75
C GLY A 194 -29.48 2.50 10.60
N ALA A 195 -30.12 3.16 9.63
CA ALA A 195 -31.52 2.95 9.28
C ALA A 195 -31.71 3.03 7.76
N ALA A 196 -32.64 2.23 7.23
CA ALA A 196 -33.06 2.33 5.86
C ALA A 196 -33.94 3.59 5.68
N SER A 197 -33.54 4.47 4.78
CA SER A 197 -34.28 5.66 4.38
C SER A 197 -33.97 6.00 2.94
N THR A 198 -34.98 6.41 2.18
CA THR A 198 -34.83 6.86 0.80
C THR A 198 -34.06 8.18 0.67
N GLY A 199 -34.00 8.98 1.74
CA GLY A 199 -33.18 10.19 1.82
C GLY A 199 -31.70 9.93 2.07
N ASN A 200 -31.36 8.71 2.50
CA ASN A 200 -29.97 8.32 2.73
C ASN A 200 -29.36 7.76 1.45
N ASN A 201 -28.25 8.34 1.01
CA ASN A 201 -27.43 7.74 -0.02
C ASN A 201 -25.96 8.19 0.13
N ILE A 202 -25.02 7.33 -0.23
CA ILE A 202 -23.60 7.61 -0.31
C ILE A 202 -22.99 6.79 -1.44
N TYR A 203 -22.06 7.39 -2.14
CA TYR A 203 -21.22 6.70 -3.14
C TYR A 203 -19.89 7.43 -3.28
N SER A 204 -18.88 6.74 -3.79
CA SER A 204 -17.59 7.34 -4.11
C SER A 204 -17.49 7.66 -5.61
N ASP A 205 -16.98 8.85 -5.92
CA ASP A 205 -16.61 9.27 -7.27
C ASP A 205 -15.13 9.01 -7.54
N ILE A 206 -14.32 9.05 -6.49
CA ILE A 206 -12.88 8.90 -6.56
C ILE A 206 -12.40 8.00 -5.43
N PHE A 207 -11.51 7.08 -5.78
CA PHE A 207 -10.69 6.33 -4.84
C PHE A 207 -9.30 6.11 -5.43
N ILE A 208 -8.29 6.43 -4.67
CA ILE A 208 -6.88 6.22 -5.01
C ILE A 208 -6.20 5.53 -3.85
N LEU A 209 -5.48 4.44 -4.13
CA LEU A 209 -4.61 3.75 -3.19
C LEU A 209 -3.16 3.89 -3.64
N ASN A 210 -2.32 4.39 -2.75
CA ASN A 210 -0.89 4.52 -2.97
C ASN A 210 -0.11 3.76 -1.91
N LYS A 211 1.01 3.17 -2.30
CA LYS A 211 2.06 2.77 -1.38
C LYS A 211 2.96 3.99 -1.16
N THR A 212 3.18 4.38 0.09
CA THR A 212 3.94 5.56 0.48
C THR A 212 5.33 5.22 1.00
N PHE A 213 5.53 3.96 1.40
CA PHE A 213 6.82 3.42 1.83
C PHE A 213 6.88 1.91 1.59
#